data_9e3e5acb6dedb321234eddd7831953f7
#
_entry.id   9e3e5acb6dedb321234eddd7831953f7
#
_cell.length_a   1.000
_cell.length_b   1.000
_cell.length_c   1.000
_cell.angle_alpha   90.00
_cell.angle_beta   90.00
_cell.angle_gamma   90.00
#
_symmetry.space_group_name_H-M   'P 1'
#
loop_
_entity.id
_entity.type
_entity.pdbx_description
1 polymer ?
#
loop_
_entity_poly.entity_id
_entity_poly.type
_entity_poly.pdbx_seq_one_letter_code
_entity_poly.pdbx_strand_id
1 'polypeptide(L)'
;MYAKGPDPGRDVLGVRVGVDTAYGAGVATLRFNHMELTFPPGTLDESFRGDIAAFYGELFGWESSDVEVVGQNCQYLRIDDGQFMLLAESERPMQSPGYDHLGLLCDTRPEVDDVLARAKTYRDRDDRVRVKEYEDLDTGNVTVHAFYVKYLLPIWFDVQCMEWQAGTAPSHRWQYASA
;
A
#
# COMPACT_ATOMS: atom_id res chain seq x y z
N MET A 1 17.99 -33.77 20.20
CA MET A 1 17.02 -32.79 20.72
C MET A 1 16.19 -32.36 19.53
N TYR A 2 15.00 -32.94 19.35
CA TYR A 2 14.15 -32.69 18.20
C TYR A 2 13.38 -31.38 18.43
N ALA A 3 13.53 -30.42 17.52
CA ALA A 3 12.71 -29.22 17.50
C ALA A 3 11.25 -29.61 17.24
N LYS A 4 10.37 -29.22 18.14
CA LYS A 4 8.92 -29.38 18.02
C LYS A 4 8.45 -28.57 16.79
N GLY A 5 7.83 -29.25 15.82
CA GLY A 5 7.19 -28.60 14.68
C GLY A 5 6.07 -27.64 15.12
N PRO A 6 5.63 -26.73 14.24
CA PRO A 6 4.61 -25.75 14.58
C PRO A 6 3.31 -26.46 14.98
N ASP A 7 2.69 -25.95 16.03
CA ASP A 7 1.40 -26.36 16.54
C ASP A 7 0.32 -26.09 15.46
N PRO A 8 -0.43 -27.11 14.98
CA PRO A 8 -1.41 -26.96 13.91
C PRO A 8 -2.66 -26.15 14.29
N GLY A 9 -2.68 -25.52 15.47
CA GLY A 9 -3.82 -24.75 15.98
C GLY A 9 -3.57 -23.24 16.13
N ARG A 10 -2.45 -22.68 15.67
CA ARG A 10 -2.24 -21.24 15.68
C ARG A 10 -2.54 -20.67 14.30
N ASP A 11 -3.64 -19.90 14.19
CA ASP A 11 -3.85 -18.95 13.11
C ASP A 11 -2.62 -18.05 12.96
N VAL A 12 -1.91 -18.18 11.85
CA VAL A 12 -0.62 -17.52 11.60
C VAL A 12 -0.75 -16.00 11.53
N LEU A 13 -1.96 -15.47 11.41
CA LEU A 13 -2.24 -14.03 11.40
C LEU A 13 -3.05 -13.52 12.60
N GLY A 14 -3.52 -14.40 13.50
CA GLY A 14 -4.30 -13.96 14.67
C GLY A 14 -5.56 -13.16 14.34
N VAL A 15 -5.95 -13.10 13.08
CA VAL A 15 -7.16 -12.44 12.61
C VAL A 15 -8.31 -13.43 12.87
N ARG A 16 -8.83 -13.44 14.09
CA ARG A 16 -10.21 -13.86 14.27
C ARG A 16 -11.02 -12.92 13.40
N VAL A 17 -11.53 -13.41 12.27
CA VAL A 17 -12.63 -12.75 11.57
C VAL A 17 -13.78 -12.76 12.57
N GLY A 18 -13.79 -11.71 13.39
CA GLY A 18 -14.77 -11.56 14.47
C GLY A 18 -16.11 -11.35 13.83
N VAL A 19 -17.01 -12.22 14.19
CA VAL A 19 -18.43 -11.93 14.32
C VAL A 19 -18.61 -10.44 14.61
N ASP A 20 -19.52 -9.83 13.87
CA ASP A 20 -20.12 -8.53 14.05
C ASP A 20 -20.10 -8.05 15.52
N THR A 21 -18.97 -7.51 15.96
CA THR A 21 -18.93 -6.71 17.16
C THR A 21 -19.45 -5.37 16.74
N ALA A 22 -20.75 -5.16 16.96
CA ALA A 22 -21.31 -3.83 16.99
C ALA A 22 -20.27 -2.92 17.67
N TYR A 23 -19.65 -2.02 16.91
CA TYR A 23 -18.74 -1.02 17.46
C TYR A 23 -19.48 -0.37 18.61
N GLY A 24 -18.96 -0.51 19.85
CA GLY A 24 -19.66 -0.09 21.03
C GLY A 24 -20.12 1.35 20.88
N ALA A 25 -21.35 1.62 21.25
CA ALA A 25 -21.93 2.95 21.16
C ALA A 25 -20.98 3.97 21.83
N GLY A 26 -20.45 4.92 21.05
CA GLY A 26 -19.57 5.98 21.53
C GLY A 26 -18.11 5.90 21.08
N VAL A 27 -17.67 4.87 20.34
CA VAL A 27 -16.32 4.83 19.76
C VAL A 27 -16.36 5.42 18.35
N ALA A 28 -15.51 6.42 18.10
CA ALA A 28 -15.36 7.00 16.76
C ALA A 28 -14.82 5.96 15.78
N THR A 29 -15.40 5.88 14.59
CA THR A 29 -14.84 5.08 13.49
C THR A 29 -13.64 5.82 12.91
N LEU A 30 -12.44 5.26 13.09
CA LEU A 30 -11.22 5.78 12.51
C LEU A 30 -10.96 5.10 11.17
N ARG A 31 -10.47 5.87 10.20
CA ARG A 31 -10.15 5.41 8.85
C ARG A 31 -8.78 5.90 8.47
N PHE A 32 -8.08 5.14 7.63
CA PHE A 32 -6.84 5.62 7.03
C PHE A 32 -7.15 6.83 6.15
N ASN A 33 -6.40 7.91 6.34
CA ASN A 33 -6.53 9.14 5.56
C ASN A 33 -5.27 9.42 4.75
N HIS A 34 -4.10 9.47 5.40
CA HIS A 34 -2.86 9.77 4.68
C HIS A 34 -1.65 9.15 5.36
N MET A 35 -0.58 9.11 4.61
CA MET A 35 0.76 8.79 5.09
C MET A 35 1.71 9.89 4.63
N GLU A 36 2.52 10.41 5.56
CA GLU A 36 3.62 11.30 5.24
C GLU A 36 4.91 10.49 5.06
N LEU A 37 5.60 10.71 3.95
CA LEU A 37 6.89 10.14 3.64
C LEU A 37 7.91 11.28 3.58
N THR A 38 8.97 11.16 4.37
CA THR A 38 9.97 12.23 4.48
C THR A 38 11.29 11.87 3.82
N PHE A 39 11.93 12.87 3.22
CA PHE A 39 13.17 12.78 2.47
C PHE A 39 14.22 13.73 3.04
N PRO A 40 15.52 13.50 2.76
CA PRO A 40 16.54 14.47 3.09
C PRO A 40 16.28 15.83 2.41
N PRO A 41 16.68 16.96 3.02
CA PRO A 41 16.55 18.28 2.42
C PRO A 41 17.18 18.35 1.03
N GLY A 42 16.48 18.97 0.07
CA GLY A 42 16.90 19.11 -1.33
C GLY A 42 16.65 17.90 -2.20
N THR A 43 15.94 16.87 -1.71
CA THR A 43 15.55 15.69 -2.50
C THR A 43 14.36 15.97 -3.43
N LEU A 44 13.37 16.73 -2.94
CA LEU A 44 12.14 17.00 -3.67
C LEU A 44 12.31 18.15 -4.70
N ASP A 45 13.32 18.05 -5.58
CA ASP A 45 13.49 18.95 -6.70
C ASP A 45 12.47 18.67 -7.82
N GLU A 46 12.42 19.53 -8.84
CA GLU A 46 11.47 19.41 -9.95
C GLU A 46 11.61 18.07 -10.70
N SER A 47 12.84 17.60 -10.92
CA SER A 47 13.10 16.33 -11.61
C SER A 47 12.58 15.14 -10.81
N PHE A 48 12.89 15.09 -9.51
CA PHE A 48 12.45 14.01 -8.63
C PHE A 48 10.92 13.96 -8.50
N ARG A 49 10.27 15.13 -8.35
CA ARG A 49 8.80 15.25 -8.33
C ARG A 49 8.18 14.80 -9.64
N GLY A 50 8.80 15.17 -10.77
CA GLY A 50 8.35 14.77 -12.11
C GLY A 50 8.43 13.25 -12.30
N ASP A 51 9.52 12.62 -11.88
CA ASP A 51 9.70 11.17 -11.93
C ASP A 51 8.64 10.45 -11.08
N ILE A 52 8.39 10.92 -9.86
CA ILE A 52 7.34 10.40 -8.97
C ILE A 52 5.95 10.51 -9.64
N ALA A 53 5.60 11.69 -10.14
CA ALA A 53 4.31 11.93 -10.79
C ALA A 53 4.11 11.02 -12.01
N ALA A 54 5.14 10.86 -12.84
CA ALA A 54 5.09 10.01 -14.03
C ALA A 54 4.90 8.54 -13.65
N PHE A 55 5.70 8.02 -12.72
CA PHE A 55 5.64 6.61 -12.34
C PHE A 55 4.31 6.25 -11.68
N TYR A 56 3.93 6.96 -10.62
CA TYR A 56 2.72 6.62 -9.86
C TYR A 56 1.43 6.98 -10.62
N GLY A 57 1.48 7.99 -11.49
CA GLY A 57 0.41 8.30 -12.43
C GLY A 57 0.18 7.18 -13.45
N GLU A 58 1.27 6.69 -14.08
CA GLU A 58 1.17 5.60 -15.06
C GLU A 58 0.82 4.25 -14.42
N LEU A 59 1.40 3.96 -13.24
CA LEU A 59 1.23 2.65 -12.61
C LEU A 59 -0.12 2.51 -11.89
N PHE A 60 -0.51 3.52 -11.11
CA PHE A 60 -1.67 3.46 -10.22
C PHE A 60 -2.79 4.42 -10.59
N GLY A 61 -2.56 5.33 -11.54
CA GLY A 61 -3.52 6.38 -11.87
C GLY A 61 -3.56 7.52 -10.84
N TRP A 62 -2.55 7.63 -9.97
CA TRP A 62 -2.52 8.67 -8.94
C TRP A 62 -2.24 10.05 -9.53
N GLU A 63 -3.00 11.04 -9.08
CA GLU A 63 -2.77 12.44 -9.41
C GLU A 63 -1.71 13.04 -8.48
N SER A 64 -0.84 13.86 -9.05
CA SER A 64 0.21 14.56 -8.30
C SER A 64 0.02 16.07 -8.37
N SER A 65 0.25 16.76 -7.26
CA SER A 65 0.26 18.22 -7.20
C SER A 65 1.23 18.72 -6.14
N ASP A 66 1.74 19.94 -6.34
CA ASP A 66 2.51 20.63 -5.32
C ASP A 66 1.58 21.31 -4.32
N VAL A 67 1.91 21.24 -3.04
CA VAL A 67 1.14 21.86 -1.95
C VAL A 67 2.10 22.51 -0.96
N GLU A 68 1.71 23.64 -0.39
CA GLU A 68 2.44 24.23 0.72
C GLU A 68 1.85 23.74 2.04
N VAL A 69 2.68 23.11 2.88
CA VAL A 69 2.30 22.64 4.21
C VAL A 69 3.28 23.20 5.23
N VAL A 70 2.77 24.02 6.17
CA VAL A 70 3.58 24.64 7.26
C VAL A 70 4.82 25.38 6.72
N GLY A 71 4.65 26.11 5.59
CA GLY A 71 5.73 26.87 4.95
C GLY A 71 6.75 26.04 4.18
N GLN A 72 6.48 24.76 3.95
CA GLN A 72 7.31 23.86 3.16
C GLN A 72 6.56 23.47 1.88
N ASN A 73 7.28 23.49 0.75
CA ASN A 73 6.74 22.97 -0.51
C ASN A 73 6.82 21.44 -0.52
N CYS A 74 5.68 20.79 -0.43
CA CYS A 74 5.50 19.34 -0.43
C CYS A 74 4.90 18.86 -1.75
N GLN A 75 5.01 17.56 -2.03
CA GLN A 75 4.29 16.92 -3.13
C GLN A 75 3.15 16.06 -2.57
N TYR A 76 1.97 16.22 -3.13
CA TYR A 76 0.76 15.49 -2.77
C TYR A 76 0.48 14.43 -3.85
N LEU A 77 0.29 13.18 -3.44
CA LEU A 77 -0.14 12.09 -4.31
C LEU A 77 -1.52 11.63 -3.85
N ARG A 78 -2.53 11.88 -4.67
CA ARG A 78 -3.90 11.47 -4.41
C ARG A 78 -4.06 9.99 -4.76
N ILE A 79 -4.41 9.18 -3.75
CA ILE A 79 -4.65 7.74 -3.91
C ILE A 79 -6.12 7.50 -4.26
N ASP A 80 -7.03 8.09 -3.47
CA ASP A 80 -8.47 7.96 -3.60
C ASP A 80 -9.13 9.20 -2.95
N ASP A 81 -10.45 9.31 -2.98
CA ASP A 81 -11.16 10.37 -2.29
C ASP A 81 -10.85 10.35 -0.78
N GLY A 82 -10.22 11.43 -0.29
CA GLY A 82 -9.82 11.58 1.11
C GLY A 82 -8.63 10.71 1.53
N GLN A 83 -7.93 10.06 0.59
CA GLN A 83 -6.71 9.29 0.86
C GLN A 83 -5.55 9.79 0.00
N PHE A 84 -4.41 10.05 0.64
CA PHE A 84 -3.25 10.59 -0.05
C PHE A 84 -1.93 10.23 0.62
N MET A 85 -0.85 10.42 -0.11
CA MET A 85 0.49 10.51 0.44
C MET A 85 0.97 11.94 0.35
N LEU A 86 1.63 12.40 1.41
CA LEU A 86 2.33 13.67 1.47
C LEU A 86 3.83 13.40 1.46
N LEU A 87 4.53 13.95 0.49
CA LEU A 87 5.98 13.87 0.39
C LEU A 87 6.58 15.19 0.87
N ALA A 88 7.38 15.13 1.91
CA ALA A 88 7.96 16.29 2.58
C ALA A 88 9.47 16.10 2.79
N GLU A 89 10.20 17.18 3.05
CA GLU A 89 11.62 17.11 3.42
C GLU A 89 11.79 17.23 4.93
N SER A 90 12.80 16.55 5.48
CA SER A 90 13.09 16.55 6.90
C SER A 90 14.57 16.31 7.16
N GLU A 91 15.15 16.99 8.15
CA GLU A 91 16.48 16.69 8.66
C GLU A 91 16.59 15.27 9.25
N ARG A 92 15.46 14.65 9.55
CA ARG A 92 15.35 13.27 10.04
C ARG A 92 14.39 12.50 9.16
N PRO A 93 14.80 12.17 7.91
CA PRO A 93 13.93 11.52 6.97
C PRO A 93 13.57 10.11 7.39
N MET A 94 12.46 9.61 6.86
CA MET A 94 12.04 8.23 7.05
C MET A 94 13.13 7.27 6.57
N GLN A 95 13.36 6.23 7.35
CA GLN A 95 14.25 5.12 7.01
C GLN A 95 13.45 3.82 6.99
N SER A 96 13.50 3.12 5.89
CA SER A 96 12.87 1.81 5.72
C SER A 96 13.87 0.85 5.06
N PRO A 97 14.76 0.24 5.86
CA PRO A 97 15.86 -0.58 5.34
C PRO A 97 15.42 -1.94 4.80
N GLY A 98 14.23 -2.41 5.16
CA GLY A 98 13.71 -3.73 4.81
C GLY A 98 12.63 -3.71 3.73
N TYR A 99 11.60 -4.49 3.98
CA TYR A 99 10.38 -4.57 3.17
C TYR A 99 9.19 -3.90 3.85
N ASP A 100 9.44 -2.83 4.63
CA ASP A 100 8.34 -2.04 5.17
C ASP A 100 7.51 -1.49 4.01
N HIS A 101 6.21 -1.72 4.06
CA HIS A 101 5.32 -1.52 2.92
C HIS A 101 3.96 -0.95 3.34
N LEU A 102 3.29 -0.38 2.36
CA LEU A 102 1.87 -0.08 2.43
C LEU A 102 1.12 -1.03 1.50
N GLY A 103 0.10 -1.73 2.02
CA GLY A 103 -0.78 -2.60 1.25
C GLY A 103 -1.78 -1.78 0.43
N LEU A 104 -1.88 -2.10 -0.87
CA LEU A 104 -2.86 -1.56 -1.81
C LEU A 104 -3.73 -2.71 -2.30
N LEU A 105 -5.04 -2.60 -2.11
CA LEU A 105 -5.98 -3.65 -2.46
C LEU A 105 -6.61 -3.41 -3.82
N CYS A 106 -6.43 -4.36 -4.73
CA CYS A 106 -7.20 -4.49 -5.97
C CYS A 106 -8.44 -5.36 -5.74
N ASP A 107 -9.46 -5.20 -6.55
CA ASP A 107 -10.67 -6.01 -6.44
C ASP A 107 -10.46 -7.42 -7.00
N THR A 108 -9.59 -7.58 -8.00
CA THR A 108 -9.41 -8.83 -8.74
C THR A 108 -7.94 -9.16 -9.01
N ARG A 109 -7.66 -10.45 -9.21
CA ARG A 109 -6.34 -10.91 -9.66
C ARG A 109 -5.90 -10.31 -11.01
N PRO A 110 -6.74 -10.25 -12.07
CA PRO A 110 -6.36 -9.59 -13.30
C PRO A 110 -5.90 -8.14 -13.15
N GLU A 111 -6.44 -7.39 -12.18
CA GLU A 111 -5.97 -6.04 -11.89
C GLU A 111 -4.57 -6.05 -11.29
N VAL A 112 -4.26 -6.98 -10.38
CA VAL A 112 -2.92 -7.17 -9.82
C VAL A 112 -1.93 -7.51 -10.94
N ASP A 113 -2.29 -8.46 -11.82
CA ASP A 113 -1.46 -8.90 -12.95
C ASP A 113 -1.19 -7.75 -13.94
N ASP A 114 -2.19 -6.90 -14.20
CA ASP A 114 -2.05 -5.73 -15.08
C ASP A 114 -1.09 -4.68 -14.48
N VAL A 115 -1.23 -4.37 -13.19
CA VAL A 115 -0.30 -3.46 -12.49
C VAL A 115 1.12 -4.02 -12.49
N LEU A 116 1.29 -5.33 -12.26
CA LEU A 116 2.58 -6.00 -12.33
C LEU A 116 3.20 -5.89 -13.74
N ALA A 117 2.42 -6.11 -14.78
CA ALA A 117 2.88 -6.00 -16.18
C ALA A 117 3.34 -4.56 -16.48
N ARG A 118 2.58 -3.56 -16.07
CA ARG A 118 2.96 -2.13 -16.20
C ARG A 118 4.23 -1.81 -15.42
N ALA A 119 4.38 -2.29 -14.18
CA ALA A 119 5.58 -2.10 -13.39
C ALA A 119 6.84 -2.70 -14.07
N LYS A 120 6.72 -3.90 -14.66
CA LYS A 120 7.80 -4.53 -15.42
C LYS A 120 8.15 -3.71 -16.68
N THR A 121 7.16 -3.27 -17.44
CA THR A 121 7.35 -2.42 -18.63
C THR A 121 8.04 -1.09 -18.25
N TYR A 122 7.66 -0.49 -17.11
CA TYR A 122 8.34 0.73 -16.65
C TYR A 122 9.80 0.44 -16.27
N ARG A 123 10.07 -0.66 -15.57
CA ARG A 123 11.41 -1.09 -15.18
C ARG A 123 12.34 -1.29 -16.38
N ASP A 124 11.82 -1.74 -17.51
CA ASP A 124 12.63 -1.93 -18.73
C ASP A 124 13.20 -0.60 -19.29
N ARG A 125 12.61 0.54 -18.93
CA ARG A 125 13.06 1.88 -19.32
C ARG A 125 13.66 2.70 -18.17
N ASP A 126 13.45 2.28 -16.91
CA ASP A 126 14.01 2.92 -15.72
C ASP A 126 14.38 1.87 -14.66
N ASP A 127 15.66 1.59 -14.51
CA ASP A 127 16.20 0.55 -13.65
C ASP A 127 16.08 0.86 -12.13
N ARG A 128 15.65 2.08 -11.79
CA ARG A 128 15.32 2.45 -10.40
C ARG A 128 14.06 1.77 -9.89
N VAL A 129 13.22 1.24 -10.78
CA VAL A 129 12.03 0.47 -10.40
C VAL A 129 12.44 -0.90 -9.87
N ARG A 130 11.98 -1.23 -8.71
CA ARG A 130 12.20 -2.52 -8.07
C ARG A 130 10.88 -3.27 -7.97
N VAL A 131 10.87 -4.51 -8.44
CA VAL A 131 9.70 -5.40 -8.39
C VAL A 131 10.10 -6.69 -7.68
N LYS A 132 9.24 -7.18 -6.80
CA LYS A 132 9.38 -8.49 -6.17
C LYS A 132 8.05 -9.24 -6.25
N GLU A 133 8.07 -10.34 -6.96
CA GLU A 133 6.94 -11.25 -7.11
C GLU A 133 6.93 -12.29 -5.99
N TYR A 134 5.76 -12.74 -5.61
CA TYR A 134 5.54 -13.79 -4.63
C TYR A 134 4.68 -14.90 -5.23
N GLU A 135 4.81 -16.10 -4.67
CA GLU A 135 3.83 -17.14 -4.87
C GLU A 135 2.54 -16.78 -4.11
N ASP A 136 1.40 -17.27 -4.60
CA ASP A 136 0.12 -17.07 -3.94
C ASP A 136 0.17 -17.61 -2.50
N LEU A 137 -0.33 -16.83 -1.55
CA LEU A 137 -0.38 -17.21 -0.15
C LEU A 137 -1.78 -17.72 0.20
N ASP A 138 -1.90 -19.02 0.38
CA ASP A 138 -3.13 -19.65 0.88
C ASP A 138 -3.09 -19.71 2.41
N THR A 139 -4.06 -19.06 3.07
CA THR A 139 -4.24 -19.08 4.53
C THR A 139 -5.41 -19.97 4.97
N GLY A 140 -5.98 -20.76 4.06
CA GLY A 140 -7.09 -21.68 4.31
C GLY A 140 -8.48 -21.08 4.10
N ASN A 141 -8.71 -19.80 4.35
CA ASN A 141 -9.98 -19.10 4.11
C ASN A 141 -9.87 -17.96 3.09
N VAL A 142 -8.65 -17.57 2.75
CA VAL A 142 -8.36 -16.58 1.71
C VAL A 142 -7.06 -16.92 1.01
N THR A 143 -7.04 -16.76 -0.31
CA THR A 143 -5.82 -16.78 -1.13
C THR A 143 -5.46 -15.34 -1.46
N VAL A 144 -4.22 -14.95 -1.13
CA VAL A 144 -3.68 -13.62 -1.40
C VAL A 144 -2.76 -13.71 -2.62
N HIS A 145 -3.06 -12.92 -3.64
CA HIS A 145 -2.20 -12.73 -4.80
C HIS A 145 -1.52 -11.37 -4.66
N ALA A 146 -0.19 -11.34 -4.64
CA ALA A 146 0.53 -10.11 -4.33
C ALA A 146 1.88 -10.00 -5.07
N PHE A 147 2.29 -8.76 -5.30
CA PHE A 147 3.67 -8.42 -5.61
C PHE A 147 4.05 -7.10 -4.94
N TYR A 148 5.35 -6.89 -4.77
CA TYR A 148 5.85 -5.63 -4.22
C TYR A 148 6.49 -4.80 -5.32
N VAL A 149 6.23 -3.49 -5.29
CA VAL A 149 6.87 -2.52 -6.15
C VAL A 149 7.39 -1.33 -5.34
N LYS A 150 8.54 -0.80 -5.74
CA LYS A 150 9.16 0.39 -5.14
C LYS A 150 9.82 1.22 -6.21
N TYR A 151 9.59 2.53 -6.16
CA TYR A 151 10.26 3.51 -7.02
C TYR A 151 10.44 4.82 -6.27
N LEU A 152 11.68 5.24 -6.05
CA LEU A 152 12.09 6.49 -5.39
C LEU A 152 11.55 6.73 -3.97
N LEU A 153 10.36 6.25 -3.62
CA LEU A 153 9.80 6.37 -2.27
C LEU A 153 10.52 5.46 -1.27
N PRO A 154 10.58 5.82 0.02
CA PRO A 154 11.33 5.06 1.01
C PRO A 154 10.71 3.69 1.35
N ILE A 155 9.41 3.47 1.08
CA ILE A 155 8.69 2.23 1.37
C ILE A 155 8.39 1.43 0.10
N TRP A 156 7.99 0.18 0.25
CA TRP A 156 7.40 -0.64 -0.79
C TRP A 156 5.88 -0.46 -0.83
N PHE A 157 5.29 -0.74 -1.98
CA PHE A 157 3.86 -0.96 -2.12
C PHE A 157 3.61 -2.45 -2.33
N ASP A 158 2.76 -3.02 -1.50
CA ASP A 158 2.26 -4.39 -1.61
C ASP A 158 0.92 -4.34 -2.35
N VAL A 159 0.98 -4.57 -3.67
CA VAL A 159 -0.21 -4.59 -4.52
C VAL A 159 -0.79 -6.00 -4.49
N GLN A 160 -2.02 -6.12 -4.00
CA GLN A 160 -2.61 -7.42 -3.74
C GLN A 160 -4.12 -7.47 -4.00
N CYS A 161 -4.64 -8.66 -4.23
CA CYS A 161 -6.05 -8.96 -4.09
C CYS A 161 -6.26 -10.18 -3.19
N MET A 162 -7.47 -10.31 -2.65
CA MET A 162 -7.86 -11.37 -1.74
C MET A 162 -9.02 -12.17 -2.31
N GLU A 163 -8.78 -13.44 -2.64
CA GLU A 163 -9.83 -14.37 -3.06
C GLU A 163 -10.34 -15.16 -1.87
N TRP A 164 -11.52 -14.78 -1.38
CA TRP A 164 -12.13 -15.39 -0.20
C TRP A 164 -12.89 -16.65 -0.55
N GLN A 165 -12.78 -17.67 0.30
CA GLN A 165 -13.68 -18.83 0.22
C GLN A 165 -15.13 -18.39 0.45
N ALA A 166 -16.07 -19.11 -0.14
CA ALA A 166 -17.49 -18.82 -0.05
C ALA A 166 -17.95 -18.69 1.42
N GLY A 167 -18.53 -17.55 1.76
CA GLY A 167 -19.06 -17.27 3.10
C GLY A 167 -18.01 -16.76 4.11
N THR A 168 -16.74 -16.57 3.73
CA THR A 168 -15.69 -16.08 4.64
C THR A 168 -15.24 -14.65 4.37
N ALA A 169 -15.68 -14.04 3.26
CA ALA A 169 -15.37 -12.66 2.94
C ALA A 169 -15.89 -11.69 4.02
N PRO A 170 -15.15 -10.59 4.30
CA PRO A 170 -15.64 -9.55 5.20
C PRO A 170 -17.00 -9.01 4.75
N SER A 171 -17.93 -8.83 5.70
CA SER A 171 -19.29 -8.35 5.41
C SER A 171 -19.35 -6.87 5.05
N HIS A 172 -18.30 -6.11 5.37
CA HIS A 172 -18.24 -4.66 5.17
C HIS A 172 -17.04 -4.26 4.32
N ARG A 173 -17.32 -3.48 3.25
CA ARG A 173 -16.31 -2.66 2.58
C ARG A 173 -16.45 -1.24 3.11
N TRP A 174 -15.32 -0.58 3.34
CA TRP A 174 -15.34 0.83 3.68
C TRP A 174 -15.86 1.65 2.49
N GLN A 175 -16.81 2.53 2.73
CA GLN A 175 -17.34 3.48 1.76
C GLN A 175 -17.54 4.82 2.43
N TYR A 176 -17.36 5.92 1.69
CA TYR A 176 -17.78 7.23 2.17
C TYR A 176 -19.29 7.25 2.30
N ALA A 177 -19.79 7.79 3.41
CA ALA A 177 -21.20 8.09 3.50
C ALA A 177 -21.56 9.11 2.41
N SER A 178 -22.59 8.82 1.61
CA SER A 178 -23.15 9.84 0.70
C SER A 178 -23.58 11.03 1.53
N ALA A 179 -23.15 12.23 1.13
CA ALA A 179 -23.58 13.49 1.75
C ALA A 179 -25.08 13.72 1.57
#